data_4ff38fb7bbc062f14ff176649666bfa3
#
_entry.id   4ff38fb7bbc062f14ff176649666bfa3
#
_cell.length_a   1.000
_cell.length_b   1.000
_cell.length_c   1.000
_cell.angle_alpha   90.00
_cell.angle_beta   90.00
_cell.angle_gamma   90.00
#
_symmetry.space_group_name_H-M   'P 1'
#
loop_
_entity.id
_entity.type
_entity.pdbx_description
1 polymer ?
#
loop_
_entity_poly.entity_id
_entity_poly.type
_entity_poly.pdbx_seq_one_letter_code
_entity_poly.pdbx_strand_id
1 'polypeptide(L)'
;NIAAIFAVGGRLCEEARYQAVNAAVPAFLVDSDRKTQNYFNVVNETEWKETADQITVTRNKRNPSQCVMNSENMQLSKELVNRVWEELFSVTRRTNTSVYGDVEPKPDMKKAGFELYLDDDRLEEKVKVKHTWFVHVPSGVKDGTSGRVPLMLFFHGGSDNPEEAAQMSRFHELGEKEGFITVYPWGTDRTQWNSFLAPDGADDIGYTVALIQYMKEHYPVDPERVYLSGFSNGAGQAQAVAMLHPELIAAICHIDSNWPGIRNGASELTEQDKYLFGLAMEKKKEYDYRMPVWYTYGSREISYPIYYHCSQQHQYDFWKAYNH
;
A
#
# COMPACT_ATOMS: atom_id res chain seq x y z
N ASN A 1 12.35 -3.80 10.23
CA ASN A 1 13.18 -3.10 9.24
C ASN A 1 13.07 -1.59 9.42
N ILE A 2 14.20 -0.91 9.65
CA ILE A 2 14.26 0.55 9.84
C ILE A 2 14.85 1.17 8.56
N ALA A 3 14.10 2.08 7.91
CA ALA A 3 14.56 2.74 6.70
C ALA A 3 15.54 3.88 6.98
N ALA A 4 15.36 4.63 8.07
CA ALA A 4 16.26 5.68 8.53
C ALA A 4 16.05 5.99 10.01
N ILE A 5 16.98 6.71 10.63
CA ILE A 5 16.87 7.14 12.03
C ILE A 5 17.13 8.64 12.18
N PHE A 6 16.53 9.22 13.22
CA PHE A 6 16.82 10.55 13.72
C PHE A 6 17.14 10.47 15.22
N ALA A 7 18.28 11.02 15.63
CA ALA A 7 18.71 10.99 17.02
C ALA A 7 19.30 12.34 17.46
N VAL A 8 18.90 12.81 18.64
CA VAL A 8 19.43 14.03 19.29
C VAL A 8 20.15 13.64 20.56
N GLY A 9 21.42 14.01 20.70
CA GLY A 9 22.27 13.66 21.85
C GLY A 9 22.52 12.15 22.01
N GLY A 10 22.17 11.37 21.00
CA GLY A 10 22.25 9.90 21.04
C GLY A 10 23.69 9.39 20.94
N ARG A 11 23.95 8.30 21.67
CA ARG A 11 25.22 7.56 21.59
C ARG A 11 24.95 6.07 21.49
N LEU A 12 25.70 5.40 20.64
CA LEU A 12 25.64 3.94 20.59
C LEU A 12 26.21 3.34 21.87
N CYS A 13 25.53 2.33 22.40
CA CYS A 13 26.09 1.52 23.45
C CYS A 13 27.36 0.78 22.96
N GLU A 14 28.23 0.38 23.87
CA GLU A 14 29.53 -0.18 23.49
C GLU A 14 29.36 -1.49 22.74
N GLU A 15 28.44 -2.33 23.15
CA GLU A 15 28.14 -3.63 22.54
C GLU A 15 27.64 -3.48 21.09
N ALA A 16 26.79 -2.50 20.82
CA ALA A 16 26.25 -2.27 19.47
C ALA A 16 27.32 -1.86 18.45
N ARG A 17 28.41 -1.23 18.92
CA ARG A 17 29.51 -0.78 18.04
C ARG A 17 30.33 -1.93 17.46
N TYR A 18 30.31 -3.09 18.09
CA TYR A 18 31.06 -4.26 17.66
C TYR A 18 30.20 -5.27 16.89
N GLN A 19 28.90 -5.07 16.81
CA GLN A 19 28.05 -5.93 16.01
C GLN A 19 28.22 -5.57 14.54
N ALA A 20 28.61 -6.55 13.74
CA ALA A 20 28.62 -6.41 12.29
C ALA A 20 27.18 -6.27 11.80
N VAL A 21 26.81 -5.07 11.39
CA VAL A 21 25.51 -4.80 10.76
C VAL A 21 25.74 -4.71 9.27
N ASN A 22 25.19 -5.68 8.53
CA ASN A 22 25.30 -5.72 7.07
C ASN A 22 24.16 -4.93 6.37
N ALA A 23 23.52 -4.03 7.09
CA ALA A 23 22.43 -3.22 6.55
C ALA A 23 22.73 -1.75 6.71
N ALA A 24 22.72 -1.00 5.61
CA ALA A 24 22.78 0.44 5.64
C ALA A 24 21.60 1.02 6.45
N VAL A 25 21.87 2.02 7.28
CA VAL A 25 20.84 2.75 8.05
C VAL A 25 21.14 4.25 7.94
N PRO A 26 20.56 4.96 6.98
CA PRO A 26 20.68 6.40 6.91
C PRO A 26 20.30 7.07 8.21
N ALA A 27 21.03 8.11 8.60
CA ALA A 27 20.88 8.71 9.91
C ALA A 27 20.98 10.25 9.85
N PHE A 28 20.10 10.92 10.60
CA PHE A 28 20.28 12.33 10.96
C PHE A 28 20.63 12.39 12.45
N LEU A 29 21.84 12.86 12.74
CA LEU A 29 22.43 12.86 14.08
C LEU A 29 22.66 14.30 14.54
N VAL A 30 22.11 14.67 15.68
CA VAL A 30 22.35 15.98 16.34
C VAL A 30 23.10 15.73 17.63
N ASP A 31 24.17 16.46 17.85
CA ASP A 31 25.01 16.40 19.06
C ASP A 31 25.47 14.97 19.43
N SER A 32 25.69 14.13 18.45
CA SER A 32 26.17 12.77 18.63
C SER A 32 27.70 12.72 18.70
N ASP A 33 28.24 11.78 19.49
CA ASP A 33 29.68 11.63 19.57
C ASP A 33 30.31 11.12 18.25
N ARG A 34 31.58 11.40 18.06
CA ARG A 34 32.33 11.03 16.85
C ARG A 34 32.32 9.50 16.59
N LYS A 35 32.24 8.68 17.63
CA LYS A 35 32.21 7.23 17.48
C LYS A 35 30.87 6.78 16.89
N THR A 36 29.77 7.38 17.31
CA THR A 36 28.44 7.14 16.76
C THR A 36 28.37 7.61 15.30
N GLN A 37 28.86 8.80 14.98
CA GLN A 37 28.93 9.30 13.62
C GLN A 37 29.74 8.38 12.70
N ASN A 38 30.93 7.96 13.15
CA ASN A 38 31.78 7.04 12.39
C ASN A 38 31.10 5.68 12.16
N TYR A 39 30.40 5.13 13.16
CA TYR A 39 29.64 3.89 13.00
C TYR A 39 28.63 4.00 11.84
N PHE A 40 27.78 5.03 11.84
CA PHE A 40 26.79 5.20 10.78
C PHE A 40 27.42 5.48 9.42
N ASN A 41 28.56 6.20 9.36
CA ASN A 41 29.31 6.39 8.13
C ASN A 41 29.83 5.06 7.56
N VAL A 42 30.35 4.18 8.41
CA VAL A 42 30.83 2.84 7.99
C VAL A 42 29.67 1.97 7.50
N VAL A 43 28.56 1.92 8.24
CA VAL A 43 27.39 1.09 7.87
C VAL A 43 26.74 1.55 6.55
N ASN A 44 26.78 2.86 6.28
CA ASN A 44 26.25 3.43 5.04
C ASN A 44 27.32 3.54 3.93
N GLU A 45 28.55 3.11 4.20
CA GLU A 45 29.67 3.18 3.23
C GLU A 45 29.84 4.59 2.61
N THR A 46 29.77 5.63 3.46
CA THR A 46 29.80 7.01 2.99
C THR A 46 31.21 7.45 2.64
N GLU A 47 31.39 8.09 1.50
CA GLU A 47 32.67 8.53 0.99
C GLU A 47 32.72 10.03 0.69
N TRP A 48 31.60 10.62 0.33
CA TRP A 48 31.52 12.00 -0.10
C TRP A 48 30.89 12.87 0.98
N LYS A 49 31.43 14.09 1.15
CA LYS A 49 31.05 15.03 2.22
C LYS A 49 30.70 16.38 1.65
N GLU A 50 29.59 16.92 2.09
CA GLU A 50 29.19 18.32 1.89
C GLU A 50 28.78 18.95 3.23
N THR A 51 28.86 20.27 3.32
CA THR A 51 28.39 21.00 4.52
C THR A 51 27.62 22.23 4.07
N ALA A 52 26.40 22.35 4.51
CA ALA A 52 25.52 23.49 4.29
C ALA A 52 24.63 23.71 5.54
N ASP A 53 24.35 24.95 5.87
CA ASP A 53 23.43 25.34 6.95
C ASP A 53 23.68 24.60 8.28
N GLN A 54 24.96 24.52 8.70
CA GLN A 54 25.40 23.83 9.92
C GLN A 54 25.18 22.30 9.92
N ILE A 55 24.81 21.71 8.80
CA ILE A 55 24.67 20.26 8.64
C ILE A 55 25.79 19.77 7.74
N THR A 56 26.51 18.77 8.22
CA THR A 56 27.43 18.00 7.41
C THR A 56 26.76 16.74 6.94
N VAL A 57 26.68 16.55 5.63
CA VAL A 57 26.12 15.35 5.00
C VAL A 57 27.24 14.54 4.38
N THR A 58 27.30 13.27 4.72
CA THR A 58 28.16 12.28 4.06
C THR A 58 27.28 11.29 3.30
N ARG A 59 27.68 10.92 2.08
CA ARG A 59 26.87 10.05 1.20
C ARG A 59 27.69 8.93 0.60
N ASN A 60 27.04 7.82 0.34
CA ASN A 60 27.57 6.77 -0.50
C ASN A 60 27.52 7.22 -1.98
N LYS A 61 28.59 7.03 -2.72
CA LYS A 61 28.67 7.44 -4.14
C LYS A 61 27.75 6.65 -5.06
N ARG A 62 27.53 5.36 -4.76
CA ARG A 62 26.70 4.48 -5.57
C ARG A 62 25.22 4.64 -5.26
N ASN A 63 24.91 4.88 -3.98
CA ASN A 63 23.55 5.05 -3.50
C ASN A 63 23.46 6.26 -2.56
N PRO A 64 23.18 7.48 -3.07
CA PRO A 64 23.12 8.70 -2.26
C PRO A 64 22.07 8.67 -1.13
N SER A 65 21.11 7.75 -1.16
CA SER A 65 20.15 7.54 -0.06
C SER A 65 20.79 6.93 1.18
N GLN A 66 21.92 6.26 1.03
CA GLN A 66 22.76 5.85 2.14
C GLN A 66 23.60 7.05 2.59
N CYS A 67 23.06 7.81 3.52
CA CYS A 67 23.68 9.06 3.97
C CYS A 67 23.68 9.17 5.49
N VAL A 68 24.59 9.98 5.98
CA VAL A 68 24.63 10.40 7.39
C VAL A 68 24.70 11.93 7.44
N MET A 69 23.71 12.51 8.08
CA MET A 69 23.60 13.95 8.32
C MET A 69 24.01 14.22 9.77
N ASN A 70 24.93 15.11 9.99
CA ASN A 70 25.40 15.47 11.32
C ASN A 70 25.29 16.96 11.54
N SER A 71 24.75 17.35 12.69
CA SER A 71 24.72 18.73 13.14
C SER A 71 25.17 18.83 14.59
N GLU A 72 25.79 19.94 14.94
CA GLU A 72 26.16 20.30 16.31
C GLU A 72 25.33 21.50 16.77
N ASN A 73 24.98 21.52 18.06
CA ASN A 73 24.28 22.63 18.69
C ASN A 73 22.89 22.99 18.09
N MET A 74 22.22 22.05 17.46
CA MET A 74 20.83 22.22 17.02
C MET A 74 19.84 21.82 18.10
N GLN A 75 18.94 22.72 18.46
CA GLN A 75 17.86 22.40 19.38
C GLN A 75 16.74 21.68 18.63
N LEU A 76 16.09 20.73 19.31
CA LEU A 76 14.90 20.07 18.79
C LEU A 76 13.80 21.13 18.61
N SER A 77 13.40 21.37 17.38
CA SER A 77 12.37 22.32 16.98
C SER A 77 11.49 21.73 15.89
N LYS A 78 10.36 22.38 15.63
CA LYS A 78 9.45 21.97 14.54
C LYS A 78 10.16 22.05 13.17
N GLU A 79 10.97 23.07 13.00
CA GLU A 79 11.75 23.29 11.76
C GLU A 79 12.77 22.16 11.54
N LEU A 80 13.46 21.74 12.61
CA LEU A 80 14.37 20.61 12.53
C LEU A 80 13.63 19.30 12.20
N VAL A 81 12.50 19.05 12.83
CA VAL A 81 11.68 17.85 12.58
C VAL A 81 11.15 17.85 11.15
N ASN A 82 10.68 18.99 10.64
CA ASN A 82 10.24 19.11 9.26
C ASN A 82 11.40 18.85 8.28
N ARG A 83 12.57 19.40 8.56
CA ARG A 83 13.76 19.18 7.74
C ARG A 83 14.18 17.70 7.71
N VAL A 84 14.17 17.02 8.86
CA VAL A 84 14.44 15.57 8.94
C VAL A 84 13.41 14.78 8.12
N TRP A 85 12.15 15.17 8.18
CA TRP A 85 11.12 14.56 7.37
C TRP A 85 11.40 14.75 5.88
N GLU A 86 11.61 15.98 5.43
CA GLU A 86 11.79 16.32 4.01
C GLU A 86 13.07 15.75 3.42
N GLU A 87 14.18 15.82 4.15
CA GLU A 87 15.51 15.46 3.63
C GLU A 87 15.89 13.98 3.86
N LEU A 88 15.21 13.28 4.77
CA LEU A 88 15.55 11.90 5.11
C LEU A 88 14.35 10.96 5.08
N PHE A 89 13.33 11.16 5.92
CA PHE A 89 12.29 10.15 6.11
C PHE A 89 11.34 10.03 4.91
N SER A 90 10.96 11.16 4.30
CA SER A 90 10.07 11.15 3.13
C SER A 90 10.73 10.67 1.85
N VAL A 91 12.06 10.64 1.80
CA VAL A 91 12.84 10.33 0.59
C VAL A 91 13.59 9.00 0.66
N THR A 92 13.51 8.28 1.78
CA THR A 92 14.14 6.96 1.94
C THR A 92 13.10 5.88 2.18
N ARG A 93 13.35 4.69 1.66
CA ARG A 93 12.59 3.49 1.95
C ARG A 93 13.54 2.31 2.11
N ARG A 94 13.08 1.26 2.74
CA ARG A 94 13.79 -0.02 2.79
C ARG A 94 13.04 -1.05 1.98
N THR A 95 13.74 -1.71 1.08
CA THR A 95 13.19 -2.79 0.27
C THR A 95 13.31 -4.13 0.98
N ASN A 96 12.46 -5.06 0.63
CA ASN A 96 12.46 -6.43 1.15
C ASN A 96 13.16 -7.42 0.21
N THR A 97 14.08 -6.96 -0.63
CA THR A 97 14.78 -7.78 -1.63
C THR A 97 15.86 -8.67 -1.02
N SER A 98 16.32 -8.36 0.20
CA SER A 98 17.29 -9.16 0.96
C SER A 98 16.84 -9.36 2.41
N VAL A 99 17.56 -10.18 3.17
CA VAL A 99 17.30 -10.41 4.61
C VAL A 99 17.27 -9.09 5.41
N TYR A 100 18.10 -8.14 5.01
CA TYR A 100 18.20 -6.83 5.68
C TYR A 100 17.49 -5.71 4.92
N GLY A 101 17.11 -5.96 3.65
CA GLY A 101 16.58 -4.97 2.73
C GLY A 101 17.60 -3.89 2.36
N ASP A 102 17.47 -3.36 1.16
CA ASP A 102 18.29 -2.26 0.69
C ASP A 102 17.61 -0.92 0.95
N VAL A 103 18.40 0.13 1.18
CA VAL A 103 17.89 1.49 1.28
C VAL A 103 17.83 2.10 -0.12
N GLU A 104 16.66 2.58 -0.49
CA GLU A 104 16.42 3.21 -1.78
C GLU A 104 15.78 4.58 -1.61
N PRO A 105 15.93 5.49 -2.58
CA PRO A 105 15.09 6.68 -2.63
C PRO A 105 13.63 6.28 -2.77
N LYS A 106 12.77 7.04 -2.13
CA LYS A 106 11.32 6.88 -2.35
C LYS A 106 11.01 7.22 -3.81
N PRO A 107 10.27 6.38 -4.55
CA PRO A 107 9.99 6.66 -5.94
C PRO A 107 9.12 7.90 -6.08
N ASP A 108 9.46 8.72 -7.07
CA ASP A 108 8.58 9.79 -7.52
C ASP A 108 7.49 9.19 -8.41
N MET A 109 6.30 9.04 -7.88
CA MET A 109 5.18 8.38 -8.57
C MET A 109 4.79 9.12 -9.86
N LYS A 110 4.94 10.46 -9.92
CA LYS A 110 4.69 11.23 -11.16
C LYS A 110 5.73 10.90 -12.22
N LYS A 111 7.01 10.83 -11.86
CA LYS A 111 8.08 10.40 -12.77
C LYS A 111 7.93 8.94 -13.21
N ALA A 112 7.35 8.10 -12.34
CA ALA A 112 6.99 6.73 -12.68
C ALA A 112 5.74 6.61 -13.59
N GLY A 113 5.18 7.74 -14.04
CA GLY A 113 4.09 7.77 -15.00
C GLY A 113 2.68 7.76 -14.42
N PHE A 114 2.53 7.90 -13.11
CA PHE A 114 1.23 7.95 -12.45
C PHE A 114 0.57 9.32 -12.54
N GLU A 115 -0.73 9.32 -12.73
CA GLU A 115 -1.62 10.43 -12.45
C GLU A 115 -2.06 10.34 -10.99
N LEU A 116 -1.82 11.43 -10.24
CA LEU A 116 -2.09 11.47 -8.79
C LEU A 116 -3.30 12.38 -8.52
N TYR A 117 -4.34 11.78 -7.98
CA TYR A 117 -5.53 12.47 -7.48
C TYR A 117 -5.43 12.52 -5.96
N LEU A 118 -5.05 13.68 -5.42
CA LEU A 118 -4.74 13.86 -3.99
C LEU A 118 -5.83 14.72 -3.35
N ASP A 119 -6.55 14.18 -2.36
CA ASP A 119 -7.70 14.85 -1.73
C ASP A 119 -8.64 15.47 -2.78
N ASP A 120 -8.91 14.69 -3.81
CA ASP A 120 -9.63 15.11 -5.01
C ASP A 120 -11.13 15.10 -4.77
N ASP A 121 -11.83 16.11 -5.30
CA ASP A 121 -13.26 16.34 -5.09
C ASP A 121 -14.17 15.80 -6.21
N ARG A 122 -13.60 15.20 -7.28
CA ARG A 122 -14.38 14.68 -8.42
C ARG A 122 -15.46 13.68 -8.05
N LEU A 123 -15.25 12.94 -6.97
CA LEU A 123 -16.19 11.96 -6.45
C LEU A 123 -17.02 12.48 -5.27
N GLU A 124 -16.74 13.69 -4.75
CA GLU A 124 -17.33 14.22 -3.51
C GLU A 124 -18.86 14.33 -3.57
N GLU A 125 -19.45 14.64 -4.71
CA GLU A 125 -20.91 14.66 -4.87
C GLU A 125 -21.54 13.29 -4.60
N LYS A 126 -20.85 12.21 -5.01
CA LYS A 126 -21.33 10.82 -4.88
C LYS A 126 -21.06 10.25 -3.49
N VAL A 127 -19.85 10.49 -2.94
CA VAL A 127 -19.36 9.82 -1.73
C VAL A 127 -19.15 10.74 -0.53
N LYS A 128 -19.46 12.04 -0.68
CA LYS A 128 -19.52 13.07 0.40
C LYS A 128 -18.19 13.45 1.04
N VAL A 129 -17.08 12.90 0.57
CA VAL A 129 -15.72 13.21 1.04
C VAL A 129 -14.74 13.19 -0.12
N LYS A 130 -13.63 13.91 0.05
CA LYS A 130 -12.52 13.89 -0.90
C LYS A 130 -11.71 12.63 -0.74
N HIS A 131 -11.22 12.11 -1.87
CA HIS A 131 -10.46 10.87 -1.89
C HIS A 131 -9.12 11.03 -2.58
N THR A 132 -8.23 10.10 -2.31
CA THR A 132 -6.92 9.98 -2.96
C THR A 132 -6.84 8.66 -3.70
N TRP A 133 -6.40 8.71 -4.97
CA TRP A 133 -6.08 7.52 -5.76
C TRP A 133 -5.00 7.81 -6.79
N PHE A 134 -4.27 6.80 -7.18
CA PHE A 134 -3.24 6.88 -8.21
C PHE A 134 -3.66 6.05 -9.41
N VAL A 135 -3.44 6.57 -10.62
CA VAL A 135 -3.77 5.89 -11.87
C VAL A 135 -2.51 5.74 -12.71
N HIS A 136 -2.24 4.53 -13.17
CA HIS A 136 -1.24 4.29 -14.19
C HIS A 136 -1.93 3.86 -15.48
N VAL A 137 -1.79 4.69 -16.51
CA VAL A 137 -2.27 4.41 -17.86
C VAL A 137 -1.07 3.98 -18.71
N PRO A 138 -1.07 2.78 -19.31
CA PRO A 138 0.03 2.33 -20.15
C PRO A 138 0.30 3.27 -21.31
N SER A 139 1.56 3.39 -21.73
CA SER A 139 1.97 4.28 -22.83
C SER A 139 1.20 4.00 -24.11
N GLY A 140 1.04 2.74 -24.51
CA GLY A 140 0.28 2.36 -25.69
C GLY A 140 -1.24 2.67 -25.63
N VAL A 141 -1.78 2.87 -24.41
CA VAL A 141 -3.19 3.31 -24.22
C VAL A 141 -3.28 4.83 -24.30
N LYS A 142 -2.31 5.55 -23.73
CA LYS A 142 -2.24 7.03 -23.80
C LYS A 142 -2.21 7.55 -25.24
N ASP A 143 -1.55 6.84 -26.13
CA ASP A 143 -1.41 7.22 -27.54
C ASP A 143 -2.71 7.06 -28.34
N GLY A 144 -3.79 6.57 -27.74
CA GLY A 144 -5.11 6.41 -28.35
C GLY A 144 -5.16 5.32 -29.45
N THR A 145 -4.10 4.53 -29.60
CA THR A 145 -4.01 3.44 -30.59
C THR A 145 -4.65 2.15 -30.11
N SER A 146 -4.80 2.00 -28.81
CA SER A 146 -5.51 0.89 -28.18
C SER A 146 -6.99 1.22 -28.08
N GLY A 147 -7.86 0.28 -28.41
CA GLY A 147 -9.28 0.38 -28.12
C GLY A 147 -9.56 0.40 -26.60
N ARG A 148 -10.72 -0.05 -26.19
CA ARG A 148 -11.04 -0.20 -24.76
C ARG A 148 -10.19 -1.30 -24.14
N VAL A 149 -9.62 -1.02 -22.95
CA VAL A 149 -8.66 -1.87 -22.23
C VAL A 149 -9.19 -2.28 -20.85
N PRO A 150 -8.69 -3.39 -20.28
CA PRO A 150 -9.07 -3.78 -18.93
C PRO A 150 -8.70 -2.73 -17.88
N LEU A 151 -9.44 -2.74 -16.78
CA LEU A 151 -9.18 -1.96 -15.58
C LEU A 151 -8.87 -2.89 -14.41
N MET A 152 -7.78 -2.65 -13.69
CA MET A 152 -7.41 -3.33 -12.46
C MET A 152 -7.36 -2.33 -11.31
N LEU A 153 -8.15 -2.54 -10.26
CA LEU A 153 -8.00 -1.83 -9.00
C LEU A 153 -7.27 -2.72 -8.01
N PHE A 154 -6.25 -2.16 -7.35
CA PHE A 154 -5.54 -2.86 -6.28
C PHE A 154 -5.66 -2.11 -4.96
N PHE A 155 -6.28 -2.75 -3.96
CA PHE A 155 -6.53 -2.18 -2.64
C PHE A 155 -5.39 -2.50 -1.69
N HIS A 156 -4.88 -1.47 -1.00
CA HIS A 156 -3.80 -1.58 -0.03
C HIS A 156 -4.21 -2.37 1.23
N GLY A 157 -3.24 -2.89 1.95
CA GLY A 157 -3.43 -3.52 3.27
C GLY A 157 -3.71 -2.51 4.38
N GLY A 158 -4.04 -2.99 5.56
CA GLY A 158 -4.24 -2.12 6.72
C GLY A 158 -2.99 -1.28 7.02
N SER A 159 -3.17 0.02 7.24
CA SER A 159 -2.12 1.02 7.50
C SER A 159 -1.16 1.31 6.34
N ASP A 160 -1.41 0.76 5.15
CA ASP A 160 -0.69 1.08 3.93
C ASP A 160 -1.32 2.27 3.19
N ASN A 161 -0.78 2.61 2.03
CA ASN A 161 -1.22 3.69 1.16
C ASN A 161 -1.10 3.30 -0.32
N PRO A 162 -1.60 4.12 -1.28
CA PRO A 162 -1.54 3.81 -2.71
C PRO A 162 -0.13 3.60 -3.25
N GLU A 163 0.85 4.32 -2.73
CA GLU A 163 2.24 4.20 -3.17
C GLU A 163 2.83 2.84 -2.76
N GLU A 164 2.64 2.43 -1.52
CA GLU A 164 3.08 1.13 -1.02
C GLU A 164 2.35 -0.02 -1.74
N ALA A 165 1.06 0.14 -1.99
CA ALA A 165 0.28 -0.81 -2.78
C ALA A 165 0.83 -0.98 -4.21
N ALA A 166 1.19 0.14 -4.87
CA ALA A 166 1.79 0.10 -6.20
C ALA A 166 3.15 -0.58 -6.20
N GLN A 167 4.00 -0.27 -5.22
CA GLN A 167 5.34 -0.88 -5.10
C GLN A 167 5.29 -2.37 -4.74
N MET A 168 4.36 -2.77 -3.88
CA MET A 168 4.20 -4.15 -3.46
C MET A 168 3.65 -5.03 -4.59
N SER A 169 2.56 -4.60 -5.22
CA SER A 169 1.87 -5.40 -6.22
C SER A 169 2.53 -5.36 -7.60
N ARG A 170 3.11 -4.22 -7.96
CA ARG A 170 3.70 -3.94 -9.28
C ARG A 170 2.76 -4.21 -10.47
N PHE A 171 1.43 -4.20 -10.26
CA PHE A 171 0.47 -4.39 -11.34
C PHE A 171 0.57 -3.33 -12.44
N HIS A 172 1.02 -2.12 -12.12
CA HIS A 172 1.25 -1.07 -13.11
C HIS A 172 2.37 -1.44 -14.12
N GLU A 173 3.41 -2.15 -13.69
CA GLU A 173 4.46 -2.65 -14.59
C GLU A 173 3.91 -3.76 -15.51
N LEU A 174 3.08 -4.63 -14.95
CA LEU A 174 2.39 -5.63 -15.75
C LEU A 174 1.38 -4.97 -16.70
N GLY A 175 0.66 -3.95 -16.22
CA GLY A 175 -0.28 -3.15 -17.02
C GLY A 175 0.40 -2.45 -18.18
N GLU A 176 1.60 -1.89 -17.99
CA GLU A 176 2.42 -1.31 -19.06
C GLU A 176 2.73 -2.33 -20.17
N LYS A 177 3.02 -3.55 -19.78
CA LYS A 177 3.37 -4.63 -20.71
C LYS A 177 2.15 -5.24 -21.42
N GLU A 178 1.08 -5.49 -20.67
CA GLU A 178 -0.10 -6.24 -21.14
C GLU A 178 -1.26 -5.34 -21.59
N GLY A 179 -1.14 -4.02 -21.44
CA GLY A 179 -2.10 -3.04 -21.94
C GLY A 179 -3.37 -2.90 -21.09
N PHE A 180 -3.25 -2.84 -19.76
CA PHE A 180 -4.39 -2.54 -18.89
C PHE A 180 -4.11 -1.39 -17.92
N ILE A 181 -5.13 -0.61 -17.61
CA ILE A 181 -5.06 0.51 -16.66
C ILE A 181 -5.05 -0.04 -15.24
N THR A 182 -4.19 0.52 -14.38
CA THR A 182 -4.13 0.16 -12.97
C THR A 182 -4.48 1.35 -12.09
N VAL A 183 -5.30 1.11 -11.06
CA VAL A 183 -5.71 2.11 -10.08
C VAL A 183 -5.39 1.64 -8.67
N TYR A 184 -4.80 2.52 -7.87
CA TYR A 184 -4.48 2.30 -6.47
C TYR A 184 -5.21 3.33 -5.62
N PRO A 185 -6.40 3.02 -5.13
CA PRO A 185 -7.15 3.92 -4.27
C PRO A 185 -6.66 3.86 -2.82
N TRP A 186 -6.92 4.93 -2.06
CA TRP A 186 -6.69 4.99 -0.62
C TRP A 186 -8.01 4.89 0.12
N GLY A 187 -8.09 4.02 1.13
CA GLY A 187 -9.27 3.90 1.98
C GLY A 187 -9.63 5.24 2.62
N THR A 188 -10.90 5.49 2.82
CA THR A 188 -11.43 6.80 3.24
C THR A 188 -10.86 7.26 4.58
N ASP A 189 -10.63 6.36 5.53
CA ASP A 189 -10.00 6.66 6.82
C ASP A 189 -8.46 6.71 6.76
N ARG A 190 -7.88 6.44 5.58
CA ARG A 190 -6.43 6.41 5.29
C ARG A 190 -5.64 5.36 6.05
N THR A 191 -6.30 4.44 6.71
CA THR A 191 -5.67 3.35 7.44
C THR A 191 -6.23 2.00 7.07
N GLN A 192 -7.52 1.89 6.85
CA GLN A 192 -8.22 0.64 6.57
C GLN A 192 -9.40 0.86 5.62
N TRP A 193 -9.88 -0.22 5.06
CA TRP A 193 -11.13 -0.29 4.31
C TRP A 193 -12.26 -0.73 5.23
N ASN A 194 -13.40 -0.07 5.16
CA ASN A 194 -14.61 -0.51 5.84
C ASN A 194 -15.33 -1.65 5.08
N SER A 195 -14.58 -2.68 4.73
CA SER A 195 -15.09 -3.88 4.07
C SER A 195 -16.07 -4.69 4.93
N PHE A 196 -16.14 -4.37 6.22
CA PHE A 196 -17.02 -5.01 7.21
C PHE A 196 -18.41 -4.38 7.29
N LEU A 197 -18.66 -3.31 6.52
CA LEU A 197 -19.91 -2.55 6.57
C LEU A 197 -20.27 -2.07 8.00
N ALA A 198 -19.27 -1.62 8.77
CA ALA A 198 -19.53 -1.03 10.07
C ALA A 198 -20.43 0.19 9.89
N PRO A 199 -21.55 0.31 10.64
CA PRO A 199 -22.58 1.34 10.41
C PRO A 199 -22.07 2.77 10.58
N ASP A 200 -21.05 2.96 11.42
CA ASP A 200 -20.36 4.22 11.69
C ASP A 200 -19.07 4.40 10.88
N GLY A 201 -18.75 3.45 10.01
CA GLY A 201 -17.57 3.49 9.15
C GLY A 201 -17.83 4.24 7.83
N ALA A 202 -16.74 4.52 7.12
CA ALA A 202 -16.80 5.14 5.80
C ALA A 202 -17.49 4.23 4.76
N ASP A 203 -18.12 4.82 3.75
CA ASP A 203 -18.69 4.09 2.62
C ASP A 203 -17.63 3.78 1.55
N ASP A 204 -16.70 2.89 1.87
CA ASP A 204 -15.65 2.49 0.94
C ASP A 204 -16.17 1.62 -0.23
N ILE A 205 -17.32 0.97 -0.05
CA ILE A 205 -17.99 0.25 -1.15
C ILE A 205 -18.51 1.27 -2.17
N GLY A 206 -19.30 2.25 -1.72
CA GLY A 206 -19.81 3.32 -2.59
C GLY A 206 -18.68 4.12 -3.24
N TYR A 207 -17.60 4.38 -2.52
CA TYR A 207 -16.39 4.99 -3.08
C TYR A 207 -15.80 4.16 -4.21
N THR A 208 -15.62 2.86 -4.02
CA THR A 208 -15.05 1.97 -5.04
C THR A 208 -15.95 1.94 -6.28
N VAL A 209 -17.26 1.84 -6.10
CA VAL A 209 -18.23 1.87 -7.20
C VAL A 209 -18.17 3.20 -7.97
N ALA A 210 -18.14 4.33 -7.26
CA ALA A 210 -18.02 5.65 -7.87
C ALA A 210 -16.71 5.81 -8.65
N LEU A 211 -15.60 5.29 -8.10
CA LEU A 211 -14.30 5.31 -8.77
C LEU A 211 -14.29 4.45 -10.05
N ILE A 212 -14.85 3.24 -10.02
CA ILE A 212 -14.99 2.40 -11.21
C ILE A 212 -15.80 3.12 -12.29
N GLN A 213 -16.91 3.77 -11.93
CA GLN A 213 -17.72 4.53 -12.87
C GLN A 213 -16.95 5.72 -13.46
N TYR A 214 -16.24 6.46 -12.61
CA TYR A 214 -15.36 7.55 -13.04
C TYR A 214 -14.31 7.06 -14.06
N MET A 215 -13.68 5.94 -13.79
CA MET A 215 -12.68 5.36 -14.70
C MET A 215 -13.32 4.95 -16.05
N LYS A 216 -14.52 4.37 -16.05
CA LYS A 216 -15.25 4.02 -17.28
C LYS A 216 -15.67 5.25 -18.10
N GLU A 217 -15.94 6.37 -17.45
CA GLU A 217 -16.37 7.62 -18.10
C GLU A 217 -15.19 8.42 -18.68
N HIS A 218 -14.02 8.41 -18.01
CA HIS A 218 -12.92 9.31 -18.35
C HIS A 218 -11.70 8.62 -18.98
N TYR A 219 -11.67 7.29 -18.98
CA TYR A 219 -10.59 6.49 -19.55
C TYR A 219 -11.15 5.45 -20.54
N PRO A 220 -10.35 4.95 -21.49
CA PRO A 220 -10.79 3.95 -22.45
C PRO A 220 -10.94 2.55 -21.81
N VAL A 221 -11.69 2.47 -20.73
CA VAL A 221 -11.94 1.23 -20.00
C VAL A 221 -12.98 0.38 -20.71
N ASP A 222 -12.70 -0.91 -20.82
CA ASP A 222 -13.67 -1.90 -21.22
C ASP A 222 -14.59 -2.22 -20.02
N PRO A 223 -15.87 -1.87 -20.07
CA PRO A 223 -16.77 -2.04 -18.94
C PRO A 223 -16.99 -3.50 -18.51
N GLU A 224 -16.70 -4.47 -19.39
CA GLU A 224 -16.83 -5.89 -19.11
C GLU A 224 -15.55 -6.50 -18.55
N ARG A 225 -14.43 -5.75 -18.49
CA ARG A 225 -13.12 -6.22 -18.02
C ARG A 225 -12.59 -5.38 -16.86
N VAL A 226 -13.37 -5.34 -15.78
CA VAL A 226 -12.96 -4.71 -14.51
C VAL A 226 -12.59 -5.78 -13.50
N TYR A 227 -11.38 -5.69 -12.99
CA TYR A 227 -10.81 -6.65 -12.07
C TYR A 227 -10.44 -5.99 -10.75
N LEU A 228 -10.65 -6.70 -9.65
CA LEU A 228 -10.26 -6.24 -8.33
C LEU A 228 -9.20 -7.16 -7.73
N SER A 229 -8.24 -6.56 -7.07
CA SER A 229 -7.26 -7.27 -6.27
C SER A 229 -6.95 -6.47 -5.01
N GLY A 230 -6.30 -7.09 -4.05
CA GLY A 230 -5.88 -6.42 -2.84
C GLY A 230 -5.13 -7.36 -1.91
N PHE A 231 -4.51 -6.77 -0.90
CA PHE A 231 -3.77 -7.47 0.12
C PHE A 231 -4.41 -7.28 1.49
N SER A 232 -4.51 -8.36 2.30
CA SER A 232 -5.01 -8.32 3.68
C SER A 232 -6.40 -7.63 3.78
N ASN A 233 -6.52 -6.49 4.46
CA ASN A 233 -7.75 -5.70 4.55
C ASN A 233 -8.26 -5.23 3.18
N GLY A 234 -7.37 -4.86 2.26
CA GLY A 234 -7.73 -4.51 0.88
C GLY A 234 -8.26 -5.70 0.07
N ALA A 235 -7.80 -6.92 0.37
CA ALA A 235 -8.37 -8.13 -0.22
C ALA A 235 -9.80 -8.37 0.28
N GLY A 236 -10.09 -7.99 1.54
CA GLY A 236 -11.45 -7.94 2.07
C GLY A 236 -12.33 -6.95 1.33
N GLN A 237 -11.80 -5.75 1.02
CA GLN A 237 -12.51 -4.75 0.22
C GLN A 237 -12.86 -5.26 -1.18
N ALA A 238 -11.90 -5.89 -1.87
CA ALA A 238 -12.14 -6.48 -3.19
C ALA A 238 -13.29 -7.50 -3.17
N GLN A 239 -13.31 -8.36 -2.15
CA GLN A 239 -14.38 -9.36 -1.98
C GLN A 239 -15.73 -8.70 -1.66
N ALA A 240 -15.78 -7.74 -0.74
CA ALA A 240 -17.01 -7.06 -0.37
C ALA A 240 -17.64 -6.32 -1.56
N VAL A 241 -16.84 -5.64 -2.37
CA VAL A 241 -17.33 -5.01 -3.61
C VAL A 241 -17.87 -6.05 -4.59
N ALA A 242 -17.15 -7.15 -4.81
CA ALA A 242 -17.61 -8.21 -5.71
C ALA A 242 -18.89 -8.93 -5.22
N MET A 243 -19.09 -9.02 -3.91
CA MET A 243 -20.30 -9.56 -3.32
C MET A 243 -21.52 -8.66 -3.51
N LEU A 244 -21.33 -7.34 -3.38
CA LEU A 244 -22.42 -6.37 -3.36
C LEU A 244 -22.71 -5.76 -4.74
N HIS A 245 -21.71 -5.75 -5.62
CA HIS A 245 -21.77 -5.20 -6.98
C HIS A 245 -21.17 -6.17 -8.01
N PRO A 246 -21.65 -7.43 -8.07
CA PRO A 246 -21.11 -8.43 -9.00
C PRO A 246 -21.25 -8.02 -10.47
N GLU A 247 -22.24 -7.20 -10.80
CA GLU A 247 -22.50 -6.68 -12.14
C GLU A 247 -21.40 -5.79 -12.70
N LEU A 248 -20.54 -5.27 -11.83
CA LEU A 248 -19.43 -4.40 -12.21
C LEU A 248 -18.11 -5.12 -12.42
N ILE A 249 -17.98 -6.36 -11.92
CA ILE A 249 -16.69 -7.02 -11.68
C ILE A 249 -16.59 -8.31 -12.51
N ALA A 250 -15.57 -8.41 -13.33
CA ALA A 250 -15.31 -9.60 -14.15
C ALA A 250 -14.64 -10.74 -13.38
N ALA A 251 -13.73 -10.43 -12.47
CA ALA A 251 -13.07 -11.39 -11.58
C ALA A 251 -12.36 -10.69 -10.44
N ILE A 252 -12.04 -11.44 -9.39
CA ILE A 252 -11.20 -10.97 -8.28
C ILE A 252 -9.99 -11.87 -8.07
N CYS A 253 -8.86 -11.23 -7.69
CA CYS A 253 -7.67 -11.90 -7.21
C CYS A 253 -7.32 -11.31 -5.85
N HIS A 254 -7.48 -12.06 -4.77
CA HIS A 254 -7.15 -11.56 -3.45
C HIS A 254 -5.98 -12.29 -2.82
N ILE A 255 -5.13 -11.51 -2.13
CA ILE A 255 -3.88 -11.98 -1.57
C ILE A 255 -3.96 -11.84 -0.05
N ASP A 256 -3.83 -12.98 0.63
CA ASP A 256 -3.78 -13.02 2.10
C ASP A 256 -4.93 -12.26 2.78
N SER A 257 -6.13 -12.54 2.31
CA SER A 257 -7.33 -11.84 2.73
C SER A 257 -7.69 -12.12 4.19
N ASN A 258 -7.92 -11.04 4.94
CA ASN A 258 -8.84 -11.18 6.05
C ASN A 258 -10.27 -11.21 5.47
N TRP A 259 -11.07 -12.11 5.96
CA TRP A 259 -12.46 -12.24 5.51
C TRP A 259 -13.25 -10.96 5.80
N PRO A 260 -14.07 -10.44 4.88
CA PRO A 260 -14.90 -9.30 5.21
C PRO A 260 -15.85 -9.69 6.38
N GLY A 261 -15.63 -9.08 7.52
CA GLY A 261 -16.48 -9.24 8.70
C GLY A 261 -15.91 -10.02 9.86
N ILE A 262 -14.99 -10.98 9.67
CA ILE A 262 -14.44 -11.76 10.79
C ILE A 262 -13.44 -10.91 11.58
N ARG A 263 -13.80 -10.60 12.82
CA ARG A 263 -12.92 -9.99 13.82
C ARG A 263 -12.74 -10.92 15.02
N ASN A 264 -11.59 -10.84 15.67
CA ASN A 264 -11.33 -11.38 17.01
C ASN A 264 -11.33 -12.92 17.16
N GLY A 265 -10.83 -13.65 16.17
CA GLY A 265 -10.57 -15.09 16.34
C GLY A 265 -11.82 -15.96 16.56
N ALA A 266 -12.97 -15.49 16.11
CA ALA A 266 -14.18 -16.28 16.15
C ALA A 266 -14.04 -17.52 15.25
N SER A 267 -14.33 -18.69 15.79
CA SER A 267 -14.38 -19.94 15.04
C SER A 267 -15.62 -20.05 14.13
N GLU A 268 -16.57 -19.15 14.31
CA GLU A 268 -17.85 -19.12 13.60
C GLU A 268 -18.05 -17.77 12.92
N LEU A 269 -18.87 -17.76 11.86
CA LEU A 269 -19.31 -16.55 11.20
C LEU A 269 -20.03 -15.62 12.18
N THR A 270 -19.65 -14.36 12.19
CA THR A 270 -20.36 -13.33 12.95
C THR A 270 -21.71 -13.02 12.32
N GLU A 271 -22.61 -12.35 13.04
CA GLU A 271 -23.89 -11.90 12.47
C GLU A 271 -23.66 -10.93 11.30
N GLN A 272 -22.60 -10.14 11.33
CA GLN A 272 -22.22 -9.26 10.23
C GLN A 272 -21.78 -10.03 8.98
N ASP A 273 -21.03 -11.13 9.16
CA ASP A 273 -20.65 -12.02 8.04
C ASP A 273 -21.88 -12.66 7.41
N LYS A 274 -22.78 -13.19 8.24
CA LYS A 274 -24.04 -13.78 7.78
C LYS A 274 -24.90 -12.78 7.03
N TYR A 275 -24.93 -11.53 7.51
CA TYR A 275 -25.65 -10.45 6.84
C TYR A 275 -25.06 -10.14 5.47
N LEU A 276 -23.73 -9.96 5.39
CA LEU A 276 -23.04 -9.70 4.12
C LEU A 276 -23.24 -10.85 3.13
N PHE A 277 -23.14 -12.10 3.57
CA PHE A 277 -23.37 -13.26 2.71
C PHE A 277 -24.82 -13.37 2.26
N GLY A 278 -25.76 -13.02 3.13
CA GLY A 278 -27.17 -12.93 2.76
C GLY A 278 -27.40 -11.93 1.63
N LEU A 279 -26.86 -10.72 1.77
CA LEU A 279 -26.93 -9.70 0.73
C LEU A 279 -26.28 -10.16 -0.59
N ALA A 280 -25.12 -10.79 -0.53
CA ALA A 280 -24.43 -11.31 -1.70
C ALA A 280 -25.26 -12.38 -2.43
N MET A 281 -25.88 -13.28 -1.69
CA MET A 281 -26.74 -14.34 -2.26
C MET A 281 -28.06 -13.79 -2.82
N GLU A 282 -28.58 -12.69 -2.28
CA GLU A 282 -29.72 -11.97 -2.87
C GLU A 282 -29.31 -11.30 -4.19
N LYS A 283 -28.18 -10.61 -4.22
CA LYS A 283 -27.64 -10.02 -5.44
C LYS A 283 -27.38 -11.05 -6.53
N LYS A 284 -26.88 -12.22 -6.16
CA LYS A 284 -26.71 -13.34 -7.10
C LYS A 284 -28.03 -13.77 -7.74
N LYS A 285 -29.13 -13.83 -6.99
CA LYS A 285 -30.45 -14.16 -7.56
C LYS A 285 -30.90 -13.15 -8.61
N GLU A 286 -30.53 -11.87 -8.40
CA GLU A 286 -30.86 -10.79 -9.32
C GLU A 286 -30.06 -10.89 -10.63
N TYR A 287 -28.77 -11.25 -10.56
CA TYR A 287 -27.86 -11.19 -11.71
C TYR A 287 -27.45 -12.56 -12.28
N ASP A 288 -27.76 -13.68 -11.62
CA ASP A 288 -27.34 -15.06 -11.97
C ASP A 288 -25.86 -15.11 -12.42
N TYR A 289 -24.99 -14.44 -11.68
CA TYR A 289 -23.61 -14.20 -12.05
C TYR A 289 -22.64 -15.13 -11.31
N ARG A 290 -21.67 -15.68 -12.02
CA ARG A 290 -20.57 -16.44 -11.42
C ARG A 290 -19.36 -15.54 -11.28
N MET A 291 -18.75 -15.49 -10.10
CA MET A 291 -17.55 -14.68 -9.82
C MET A 291 -16.29 -15.55 -9.89
N PRO A 292 -15.46 -15.41 -10.93
CA PRO A 292 -14.14 -16.04 -10.93
C PRO A 292 -13.28 -15.47 -9.81
N VAL A 293 -12.73 -16.35 -8.97
CA VAL A 293 -11.90 -15.95 -7.81
C VAL A 293 -10.57 -16.65 -7.88
N TRP A 294 -9.49 -15.88 -7.90
CA TRP A 294 -8.14 -16.35 -7.63
C TRP A 294 -7.77 -16.00 -6.19
N TYR A 295 -7.34 -16.99 -5.45
CA TYR A 295 -7.16 -16.91 -4.02
C TYR A 295 -5.75 -17.38 -3.63
N THR A 296 -4.97 -16.52 -2.95
CA THR A 296 -3.62 -16.85 -2.49
C THR A 296 -3.46 -16.55 -1.00
N TYR A 297 -2.75 -17.41 -0.30
CA TYR A 297 -2.37 -17.24 1.09
C TYR A 297 -1.06 -17.95 1.40
N GLY A 298 -0.35 -17.49 2.43
CA GLY A 298 0.90 -18.09 2.87
C GLY A 298 0.69 -19.34 3.75
N SER A 299 1.45 -20.39 3.52
CA SER A 299 1.38 -21.62 4.32
C SER A 299 1.77 -21.44 5.80
N ARG A 300 2.38 -20.31 6.15
CA ARG A 300 2.79 -19.96 7.52
C ARG A 300 1.86 -18.99 8.24
N GLU A 301 0.80 -18.54 7.61
CA GLU A 301 -0.24 -17.72 8.25
C GLU A 301 -0.96 -18.46 9.37
N ILE A 302 -0.91 -19.76 9.35
CA ILE A 302 -1.28 -20.67 10.44
C ILE A 302 -0.65 -20.26 11.79
N SER A 303 0.43 -19.49 11.80
CA SER A 303 1.07 -18.99 13.01
C SER A 303 0.35 -17.82 13.70
N TYR A 304 -0.71 -17.29 13.08
CA TYR A 304 -1.64 -16.35 13.69
C TYR A 304 -2.99 -17.03 14.00
N PRO A 305 -3.04 -17.99 14.96
CA PRO A 305 -4.22 -18.81 15.16
C PRO A 305 -5.46 -18.04 15.60
N ILE A 306 -5.29 -16.78 16.03
CA ILE A 306 -6.35 -15.97 16.62
C ILE A 306 -7.19 -15.24 15.56
N TYR A 307 -6.66 -14.99 14.34
CA TYR A 307 -7.33 -14.11 13.37
C TYR A 307 -7.68 -14.75 12.03
N TYR A 308 -7.04 -15.85 11.60
CA TYR A 308 -7.07 -16.26 10.19
C TYR A 308 -7.54 -17.68 9.88
N HIS A 309 -7.55 -18.61 10.83
CA HIS A 309 -7.82 -20.02 10.53
C HIS A 309 -9.23 -20.33 10.03
N CYS A 310 -10.21 -19.62 10.54
CA CYS A 310 -11.59 -19.84 10.10
C CYS A 310 -11.90 -19.09 8.81
N SER A 311 -11.17 -18.01 8.54
CA SER A 311 -11.50 -17.13 7.44
C SER A 311 -11.27 -17.76 6.07
N GLN A 312 -10.20 -18.50 5.88
CA GLN A 312 -9.83 -19.05 4.56
C GLN A 312 -10.76 -20.15 4.09
N GLN A 313 -11.10 -21.10 4.97
CA GLN A 313 -12.04 -22.15 4.64
C GLN A 313 -13.44 -21.58 4.39
N HIS A 314 -13.88 -20.61 5.19
CA HIS A 314 -15.17 -19.95 5.00
C HIS A 314 -15.23 -19.17 3.69
N GLN A 315 -14.15 -18.49 3.29
CA GLN A 315 -14.05 -17.80 1.99
C GLN A 315 -14.18 -18.80 0.84
N TYR A 316 -13.45 -19.89 0.91
CA TYR A 316 -13.52 -20.94 -0.11
C TYR A 316 -14.92 -21.53 -0.21
N ASP A 317 -15.54 -21.89 0.92
CA ASP A 317 -16.87 -22.47 0.97
C ASP A 317 -17.93 -21.49 0.46
N PHE A 318 -17.81 -20.20 0.81
CA PHE A 318 -18.70 -19.17 0.30
C PHE A 318 -18.60 -19.05 -1.23
N TRP A 319 -17.40 -18.82 -1.76
CA TRP A 319 -17.24 -18.64 -3.21
C TRP A 319 -17.57 -19.89 -4.02
N LYS A 320 -17.32 -21.06 -3.44
CA LYS A 320 -17.76 -22.32 -4.01
C LYS A 320 -19.29 -22.38 -4.07
N ALA A 321 -19.99 -22.07 -3.00
CA ALA A 321 -21.44 -22.04 -2.96
C ALA A 321 -22.02 -20.94 -3.87
N TYR A 322 -21.35 -19.76 -3.91
CA TYR A 322 -21.75 -18.66 -4.77
C TYR A 322 -21.67 -19.03 -6.26
N ASN A 323 -20.69 -19.81 -6.68
CA ASN A 323 -20.45 -20.17 -8.07
C ASN A 323 -21.20 -21.43 -8.55
N HIS A 324 -21.89 -22.11 -7.67
CA HIS A 324 -22.77 -23.26 -7.99
C HIS A 324 -24.22 -22.87 -8.09
#